data_8c0f587c250d3dc76bbf63afa6cabac6
#
_entry.id   8c0f587c250d3dc76bbf63afa6cabac6
#
_cell.length_a   1.000
_cell.length_b   1.000
_cell.length_c   1.000
_cell.angle_alpha   90.00
_cell.angle_beta   90.00
_cell.angle_gamma   90.00
#
_symmetry.space_group_name_H-M   'P 1'
#
loop_
_entity.id
_entity.type
_entity.pdbx_description
1 polymer ?
#
loop_
_entity_poly.entity_id
_entity_poly.type
_entity_poly.pdbx_seq_one_letter_code
_entity_poly.pdbx_strand_id
1 'polypeptide(L)'
;YWPEYSCNGKEDTKVSDLLCHRAAMFGFKEGIPLGSFQDWNKFIQQLQLQTPYRKPGISQGYHALTFGWLVGELIRRVDGRSVGQYFKEEIAEPLNIDFHIGLDEIDLIRCADMLMIERDSMQLPGQFLRYVPSFLLPQRLKNFKTALLSGDFLEAFQEREEEDANYVNSLDWRKAEIPSANGHGTAKSLARLYGILSNGCARDEISIMSEASLQYAITPHSSGPDSVLFGAPIKFGLGYELAQGISTVGNISPTLNNKMFGHAG
;
A
#
# COMPACT_ATOMS: atom_id res chain seq x y z
N TYR A 1 -6.84 14.97 12.88
CA TYR A 1 -7.33 13.64 13.19
C TYR A 1 -6.36 12.83 14.05
N TRP A 2 -5.03 13.09 13.96
CA TRP A 2 -3.99 12.35 14.66
C TRP A 2 -2.91 13.30 15.24
N PRO A 3 -3.20 14.00 16.35
CA PRO A 3 -2.28 14.98 16.92
C PRO A 3 -0.91 14.42 17.32
N GLU A 4 -0.86 13.19 17.84
CA GLU A 4 0.39 12.55 18.26
C GLU A 4 1.34 12.20 17.11
N TYR A 5 0.81 12.09 15.89
CA TYR A 5 1.62 11.94 14.68
C TYR A 5 2.31 13.26 14.28
N SER A 6 1.73 14.39 14.66
CA SER A 6 2.16 15.74 14.28
C SER A 6 3.40 16.18 15.06
N CYS A 7 4.50 15.46 14.88
CA CYS A 7 5.79 15.75 15.50
C CYS A 7 6.94 15.25 14.62
N ASN A 8 8.17 15.61 15.00
CA ASN A 8 9.39 15.14 14.36
C ASN A 8 9.45 15.39 12.84
N GLY A 9 8.92 16.53 12.37
CA GLY A 9 8.94 16.92 10.96
C GLY A 9 7.73 16.43 10.14
N LYS A 10 6.64 16.02 10.82
CA LYS A 10 5.40 15.55 10.21
C LYS A 10 4.21 16.50 10.40
N GLU A 11 4.45 17.67 10.98
CA GLU A 11 3.42 18.62 11.44
C GLU A 11 2.45 19.04 10.33
N ASP A 12 2.96 19.17 9.10
CA ASP A 12 2.19 19.63 7.93
C ASP A 12 1.63 18.47 7.08
N THR A 13 1.79 17.21 7.53
CA THR A 13 1.32 16.06 6.76
C THR A 13 -0.20 16.03 6.69
N LYS A 14 -0.74 15.99 5.48
CA LYS A 14 -2.18 15.92 5.22
C LYS A 14 -2.61 14.46 5.05
N VAL A 15 -3.88 14.17 5.32
CA VAL A 15 -4.48 12.86 5.01
C VAL A 15 -4.29 12.49 3.53
N SER A 16 -4.41 13.47 2.63
CA SER A 16 -4.14 13.25 1.22
C SER A 16 -2.70 12.81 0.92
N ASP A 17 -1.70 13.29 1.69
CA ASP A 17 -0.31 12.87 1.50
C ASP A 17 -0.09 11.40 1.89
N LEU A 18 -0.83 10.92 2.90
CA LEU A 18 -0.84 9.49 3.24
C LEU A 18 -1.46 8.68 2.10
N LEU A 19 -2.65 9.09 1.63
CA LEU A 19 -3.43 8.35 0.64
C LEU A 19 -2.79 8.33 -0.76
N CYS A 20 -1.92 9.30 -1.10
CA CYS A 20 -1.23 9.33 -2.39
C CYS A 20 0.29 9.10 -2.27
N HIS A 21 0.73 8.44 -1.20
CA HIS A 21 2.11 8.02 -0.97
C HIS A 21 3.15 9.15 -0.92
N ARG A 22 2.76 10.32 -0.37
CA ARG A 22 3.64 11.50 -0.23
C ARG A 22 4.03 11.83 1.21
N ALA A 23 3.61 11.03 2.18
CA ALA A 23 3.92 11.27 3.59
C ALA A 23 5.38 10.96 3.96
N ALA A 24 6.16 10.34 3.05
CA ALA A 24 7.56 9.92 3.27
C ALA A 24 7.75 9.03 4.52
N MET A 25 6.74 8.20 4.80
CA MET A 25 6.70 7.25 5.91
C MET A 25 6.62 5.80 5.41
N PHE A 26 7.34 5.50 4.33
CA PHE A 26 7.20 4.26 3.58
C PHE A 26 7.78 3.02 4.25
N GLY A 27 8.47 3.12 5.37
CA GLY A 27 9.02 2.00 6.13
C GLY A 27 9.03 2.24 7.63
N PHE A 28 9.33 1.22 8.40
CA PHE A 28 9.59 1.29 9.84
C PHE A 28 11.09 1.32 10.09
N LYS A 29 11.62 2.43 10.59
CA LYS A 29 13.06 2.60 10.83
C LYS A 29 13.64 1.61 11.85
N GLU A 30 12.83 1.19 12.81
CA GLU A 30 13.18 0.15 13.79
C GLU A 30 12.89 -1.27 13.28
N GLY A 31 12.29 -1.38 12.09
CA GLY A 31 11.86 -2.63 11.49
C GLY A 31 10.62 -3.23 12.14
N ILE A 32 10.22 -4.37 11.62
CA ILE A 32 9.08 -5.15 12.10
C ILE A 32 9.61 -6.44 12.75
N PRO A 33 9.53 -6.60 14.07
CA PRO A 33 9.92 -7.87 14.71
C PRO A 33 8.94 -8.98 14.34
N LEU A 34 9.45 -10.16 14.01
CA LEU A 34 8.61 -11.35 13.82
C LEU A 34 7.77 -11.65 15.06
N GLY A 35 6.55 -12.14 14.86
CA GLY A 35 5.62 -12.45 15.94
C GLY A 35 4.97 -11.22 16.57
N SER A 36 5.07 -10.02 15.95
CA SER A 36 4.48 -8.80 16.49
C SER A 36 3.37 -8.21 15.62
N PHE A 37 2.97 -8.85 14.54
CA PHE A 37 2.01 -8.29 13.58
C PHE A 37 0.64 -7.98 14.18
N GLN A 38 0.24 -8.68 15.24
CA GLN A 38 -1.02 -8.41 15.94
C GLN A 38 -0.95 -7.23 16.92
N ASP A 39 0.25 -6.71 17.24
CA ASP A 39 0.41 -5.57 18.13
C ASP A 39 0.28 -4.23 17.36
N TRP A 40 -0.96 -3.87 17.04
CA TRP A 40 -1.27 -2.61 16.34
C TRP A 40 -0.65 -1.39 17.01
N ASN A 41 -0.75 -1.29 18.32
CA ASN A 41 -0.30 -0.10 19.05
C ASN A 41 1.21 0.11 18.97
N LYS A 42 1.98 -0.96 18.91
CA LYS A 42 3.44 -0.90 18.72
C LYS A 42 3.82 -0.22 17.39
N PHE A 43 3.16 -0.60 16.29
CA PHE A 43 3.40 0.01 14.99
C PHE A 43 2.95 1.46 14.94
N ILE A 44 1.81 1.77 15.56
CA ILE A 44 1.34 3.14 15.66
C ILE A 44 2.31 4.02 16.45
N GLN A 45 2.85 3.52 17.55
CA GLN A 45 3.86 4.24 18.35
C GLN A 45 5.14 4.50 17.54
N GLN A 46 5.63 3.51 16.79
CA GLN A 46 6.79 3.71 15.90
C GLN A 46 6.51 4.80 14.86
N LEU A 47 5.36 4.76 14.18
CA LEU A 47 4.99 5.76 13.18
C LEU A 47 4.80 7.16 13.77
N GLN A 48 4.36 7.26 15.02
CA GLN A 48 4.27 8.54 15.74
C GLN A 48 5.66 9.11 16.05
N LEU A 49 6.56 8.26 16.54
CA LEU A 49 7.85 8.72 17.06
C LEU A 49 8.92 8.90 15.98
N GLN A 50 8.92 8.08 14.92
CA GLN A 50 9.95 8.19 13.89
C GLN A 50 9.84 9.48 13.08
N THR A 51 10.98 10.00 12.65
CA THR A 51 11.06 11.08 11.66
C THR A 51 10.73 10.54 10.28
N PRO A 52 10.12 11.32 9.38
CA PRO A 52 9.94 10.88 8.00
C PRO A 52 11.28 10.69 7.29
N TYR A 53 11.31 9.86 6.27
CA TYR A 53 12.52 9.65 5.45
C TYR A 53 12.91 10.90 4.65
N ARG A 54 11.94 11.73 4.34
CA ARG A 54 12.06 13.02 3.63
C ARG A 54 10.99 13.97 4.13
N LYS A 55 11.06 15.23 3.69
CA LYS A 55 9.98 16.19 3.97
C LYS A 55 8.67 15.70 3.33
N PRO A 56 7.59 15.52 4.10
CA PRO A 56 6.28 15.16 3.57
C PRO A 56 5.79 16.15 2.49
N GLY A 57 5.05 15.65 1.51
CA GLY A 57 4.49 16.46 0.44
C GLY A 57 5.42 16.81 -0.72
N ILE A 58 6.74 16.54 -0.63
CA ILE A 58 7.71 16.91 -1.69
C ILE A 58 7.80 15.87 -2.80
N SER A 59 7.91 14.60 -2.44
CA SER A 59 8.08 13.50 -3.40
C SER A 59 7.23 12.32 -2.99
N GLN A 60 6.96 11.45 -3.93
CA GLN A 60 6.28 10.19 -3.65
C GLN A 60 7.28 9.05 -3.41
N GLY A 61 6.88 8.11 -2.57
CA GLY A 61 7.55 6.85 -2.31
C GLY A 61 6.51 5.87 -1.80
N TYR A 62 6.33 4.79 -2.49
CA TYR A 62 5.29 3.81 -2.22
C TYR A 62 5.37 3.26 -0.78
N HIS A 63 4.29 3.39 -0.03
CA HIS A 63 4.18 2.90 1.34
C HIS A 63 3.65 1.46 1.31
N ALA A 64 4.51 0.48 1.07
CA ALA A 64 4.10 -0.90 0.85
C ALA A 64 3.35 -1.49 2.05
N LEU A 65 3.93 -1.43 3.23
CA LEU A 65 3.34 -1.97 4.45
C LEU A 65 2.74 -0.88 5.34
N THR A 66 3.45 0.22 5.54
CA THR A 66 3.06 1.28 6.47
C THR A 66 1.73 1.96 6.09
N PHE A 67 1.34 1.94 4.81
CA PHE A 67 0.06 2.47 4.34
C PHE A 67 -1.12 1.92 5.16
N GLY A 68 -1.12 0.60 5.40
CA GLY A 68 -2.18 -0.05 6.15
C GLY A 68 -2.35 0.49 7.57
N TRP A 69 -1.25 0.67 8.30
CA TRP A 69 -1.29 1.23 9.65
C TRP A 69 -1.57 2.73 9.66
N LEU A 70 -0.98 3.49 8.73
CA LEU A 70 -1.20 4.94 8.65
C LEU A 70 -2.66 5.28 8.37
N VAL A 71 -3.25 4.67 7.35
CA VAL A 71 -4.66 4.92 6.97
C VAL A 71 -5.61 4.22 7.95
N GLY A 72 -5.25 3.01 8.40
CA GLY A 72 -6.05 2.26 9.35
C GLY A 72 -6.19 2.95 10.70
N GLU A 73 -5.13 3.61 11.19
CA GLU A 73 -5.22 4.39 12.43
C GLU A 73 -6.13 5.62 12.27
N LEU A 74 -6.15 6.24 11.10
CA LEU A 74 -7.11 7.33 10.83
C LEU A 74 -8.55 6.82 10.88
N ILE A 75 -8.84 5.65 10.28
CA ILE A 75 -10.15 5.03 10.35
C ILE A 75 -10.51 4.75 11.81
N ARG A 76 -9.61 4.12 12.56
CA ARG A 76 -9.82 3.80 13.96
C ARG A 76 -10.12 5.04 14.84
N ARG A 77 -9.47 6.17 14.56
CA ARG A 77 -9.68 7.43 15.29
C ARG A 77 -10.97 8.13 14.92
N VAL A 78 -11.44 7.98 13.70
CA VAL A 78 -12.67 8.63 13.23
C VAL A 78 -13.90 7.81 13.55
N ASP A 79 -13.84 6.49 13.38
CA ASP A 79 -14.96 5.57 13.51
C ASP A 79 -14.98 4.82 14.86
N GLY A 80 -13.80 4.52 15.41
CA GLY A 80 -13.64 3.79 16.68
C GLY A 80 -13.43 2.29 16.49
N ARG A 81 -13.75 1.71 15.35
CA ARG A 81 -13.54 0.29 15.01
C ARG A 81 -12.15 0.07 14.35
N SER A 82 -11.67 -1.16 14.42
CA SER A 82 -10.53 -1.56 13.60
C SER A 82 -10.87 -1.57 12.10
N VAL A 83 -9.86 -1.59 11.22
CA VAL A 83 -10.10 -1.62 9.77
C VAL A 83 -10.82 -2.89 9.36
N GLY A 84 -10.41 -4.04 9.91
CA GLY A 84 -11.05 -5.32 9.63
C GLY A 84 -12.51 -5.33 10.05
N GLN A 85 -12.80 -4.83 11.25
CA GLN A 85 -14.17 -4.73 11.76
C GLN A 85 -15.00 -3.76 10.92
N TYR A 86 -14.48 -2.55 10.64
CA TYR A 86 -15.16 -1.56 9.80
C TYR A 86 -15.48 -2.14 8.40
N PHE A 87 -14.49 -2.74 7.74
CA PHE A 87 -14.67 -3.34 6.43
C PHE A 87 -15.69 -4.46 6.44
N LYS A 88 -15.65 -5.33 7.45
CA LYS A 88 -16.60 -6.43 7.63
C LYS A 88 -18.03 -5.93 7.73
N GLU A 89 -18.30 -5.01 8.65
CA GLU A 89 -19.65 -4.54 9.00
C GLU A 89 -20.24 -3.58 7.96
N GLU A 90 -19.44 -2.69 7.38
CA GLU A 90 -19.93 -1.65 6.45
C GLU A 90 -19.86 -2.07 4.97
N ILE A 91 -19.01 -3.03 4.63
CA ILE A 91 -18.76 -3.37 3.22
C ILE A 91 -18.99 -4.86 2.97
N ALA A 92 -18.26 -5.73 3.66
CA ALA A 92 -18.23 -7.15 3.31
C ALA A 92 -19.57 -7.85 3.54
N GLU A 93 -20.13 -7.75 4.74
CA GLU A 93 -21.41 -8.37 5.08
C GLU A 93 -22.57 -7.79 4.26
N PRO A 94 -22.78 -6.45 4.21
CA PRO A 94 -23.91 -5.87 3.46
C PRO A 94 -23.86 -6.21 1.97
N LEU A 95 -22.67 -6.24 1.38
CA LEU A 95 -22.49 -6.51 -0.05
C LEU A 95 -22.24 -7.99 -0.36
N ASN A 96 -22.27 -8.86 0.64
CA ASN A 96 -21.98 -10.29 0.52
C ASN A 96 -20.63 -10.54 -0.21
N ILE A 97 -19.56 -9.94 0.35
CA ILE A 97 -18.18 -10.03 -0.12
C ILE A 97 -17.40 -10.94 0.83
N ASP A 98 -16.89 -12.05 0.33
CA ASP A 98 -16.02 -12.95 1.07
C ASP A 98 -14.57 -12.44 0.98
N PHE A 99 -14.26 -11.44 1.81
CA PHE A 99 -12.95 -10.82 1.93
C PHE A 99 -12.76 -10.30 3.35
N HIS A 100 -11.59 -10.54 3.94
CA HIS A 100 -11.29 -10.30 5.34
C HIS A 100 -9.94 -9.60 5.50
N ILE A 101 -9.83 -8.73 6.48
CA ILE A 101 -8.58 -8.10 6.94
C ILE A 101 -8.38 -8.54 8.38
N GLY A 102 -7.42 -9.46 8.59
CA GLY A 102 -7.34 -10.26 9.81
C GLY A 102 -8.35 -11.42 9.81
N LEU A 103 -7.86 -12.65 9.89
CA LEU A 103 -8.71 -13.85 9.88
C LEU A 103 -9.11 -14.26 11.28
N ASP A 104 -10.36 -14.66 11.44
CA ASP A 104 -10.83 -15.41 12.61
C ASP A 104 -10.60 -16.93 12.47
N GLU A 105 -10.92 -17.70 13.50
CA GLU A 105 -10.69 -19.15 13.52
C GLU A 105 -11.45 -19.91 12.40
N ILE A 106 -12.62 -19.40 12.00
CA ILE A 106 -13.46 -20.03 10.98
C ILE A 106 -12.83 -19.85 9.59
N ASP A 107 -12.27 -18.67 9.34
CA ASP A 107 -11.69 -18.32 8.04
C ASP A 107 -10.29 -18.91 7.86
N LEU A 108 -9.54 -19.12 8.96
CA LEU A 108 -8.21 -19.75 8.90
C LEU A 108 -8.22 -21.13 8.23
N ILE A 109 -9.25 -21.94 8.45
CA ILE A 109 -9.36 -23.28 7.84
C ILE A 109 -9.61 -23.27 6.33
N ARG A 110 -10.04 -22.12 5.80
CA ARG A 110 -10.32 -21.91 4.37
C ARG A 110 -9.14 -21.25 3.64
N CYS A 111 -8.16 -20.77 4.39
CA CYS A 111 -7.04 -20.02 3.86
C CYS A 111 -6.02 -20.94 3.21
N ALA A 112 -5.70 -20.71 1.94
CA ALA A 112 -4.61 -21.40 1.26
C ALA A 112 -3.25 -20.81 1.68
N ASP A 113 -2.21 -21.65 1.61
CA ASP A 113 -0.84 -21.19 1.82
C ASP A 113 -0.33 -20.40 0.62
N MET A 114 0.44 -19.36 0.91
CA MET A 114 1.21 -18.61 -0.07
C MET A 114 2.49 -19.37 -0.41
N LEU A 115 2.74 -19.57 -1.70
CA LEU A 115 4.01 -20.11 -2.17
C LEU A 115 4.96 -18.96 -2.48
N MET A 116 6.00 -18.83 -1.66
CA MET A 116 7.00 -17.80 -1.84
C MET A 116 8.05 -18.23 -2.86
N ILE A 117 8.46 -17.29 -3.71
CA ILE A 117 9.57 -17.51 -4.65
C ILE A 117 10.86 -17.43 -3.85
N GLU A 118 11.74 -18.44 -4.01
CA GLU A 118 13.07 -18.44 -3.37
C GLU A 118 13.88 -17.21 -3.78
N ARG A 119 14.46 -16.52 -2.80
CA ARG A 119 15.21 -15.26 -2.98
C ARG A 119 16.43 -15.35 -3.88
N ASP A 120 17.08 -16.51 -3.96
CA ASP A 120 18.30 -16.70 -4.75
C ASP A 120 18.14 -16.38 -6.23
N SER A 121 16.89 -16.30 -6.72
CA SER A 121 16.56 -15.94 -8.10
C SER A 121 16.33 -14.43 -8.32
N MET A 122 16.20 -13.63 -7.26
CA MET A 122 15.93 -12.18 -7.35
C MET A 122 17.22 -11.35 -7.25
N GLN A 123 18.12 -11.51 -8.20
CA GLN A 123 19.19 -10.51 -8.36
C GLN A 123 18.56 -9.20 -8.84
N LEU A 124 18.72 -8.13 -8.04
CA LEU A 124 18.26 -6.80 -8.45
C LEU A 124 18.93 -6.42 -9.79
N PRO A 125 18.14 -6.26 -10.87
CA PRO A 125 18.71 -5.93 -12.16
C PRO A 125 19.40 -4.56 -12.09
N GLY A 126 20.56 -4.45 -12.73
CA GLY A 126 21.20 -3.15 -12.90
C GLY A 126 22.13 -2.70 -11.77
N GLN A 127 22.56 -3.60 -10.87
CA GLN A 127 23.54 -3.24 -9.82
C GLN A 127 24.84 -2.62 -10.38
N PHE A 128 25.22 -2.95 -11.62
CA PHE A 128 26.35 -2.33 -12.30
C PHE A 128 26.18 -0.82 -12.52
N LEU A 129 24.94 -0.32 -12.55
CA LEU A 129 24.64 1.11 -12.74
C LEU A 129 25.21 1.98 -11.61
N ARG A 130 25.52 1.40 -10.43
CA ARG A 130 26.21 2.13 -9.34
C ARG A 130 27.53 2.73 -9.77
N TYR A 131 28.23 2.07 -10.68
CA TYR A 131 29.56 2.48 -11.16
C TYR A 131 29.50 3.42 -12.37
N VAL A 132 28.36 3.56 -13.04
CA VAL A 132 28.21 4.44 -14.21
C VAL A 132 27.95 5.88 -13.75
N PRO A 133 28.75 6.89 -14.18
CA PRO A 133 28.49 8.29 -13.85
C PRO A 133 27.10 8.74 -14.29
N SER A 134 26.36 9.42 -13.40
CA SER A 134 24.97 9.78 -13.65
C SER A 134 24.77 10.69 -14.86
N PHE A 135 25.78 11.51 -15.22
CA PHE A 135 25.69 12.40 -16.37
C PHE A 135 25.66 11.65 -17.73
N LEU A 136 26.14 10.39 -17.76
CA LEU A 136 26.09 9.53 -18.94
C LEU A 136 24.77 8.78 -19.11
N LEU A 137 23.89 8.84 -18.11
CA LEU A 137 22.65 8.07 -18.11
C LEU A 137 21.46 8.91 -18.63
N PRO A 138 20.56 8.33 -19.42
CA PRO A 138 19.24 8.90 -19.69
C PRO A 138 18.46 9.11 -18.37
N GLN A 139 17.53 10.06 -18.37
CA GLN A 139 16.80 10.45 -17.14
C GLN A 139 16.14 9.26 -16.42
N ARG A 140 15.55 8.32 -17.15
CA ARG A 140 14.93 7.12 -16.56
C ARG A 140 15.95 6.25 -15.81
N LEU A 141 17.14 6.05 -16.38
CA LEU A 141 18.21 5.28 -15.72
C LEU A 141 18.84 6.05 -14.56
N LYS A 142 18.86 7.39 -14.59
CA LYS A 142 19.24 8.21 -13.42
C LYS A 142 18.27 8.00 -12.27
N ASN A 143 16.96 8.05 -12.54
CA ASN A 143 15.94 7.83 -11.52
C ASN A 143 16.06 6.42 -10.92
N PHE A 144 16.18 5.40 -11.76
CA PHE A 144 16.38 4.03 -11.33
C PHE A 144 17.65 3.88 -10.48
N LYS A 145 18.78 4.44 -10.91
CA LYS A 145 20.03 4.43 -10.14
C LYS A 145 19.86 5.12 -8.79
N THR A 146 19.21 6.28 -8.74
CA THR A 146 18.98 7.02 -7.50
C THR A 146 18.15 6.18 -6.54
N ALA A 147 17.07 5.59 -6.99
CA ALA A 147 16.20 4.75 -6.18
C ALA A 147 16.91 3.45 -5.71
N LEU A 148 17.71 2.84 -6.58
CA LEU A 148 18.53 1.67 -6.21
C LEU A 148 19.55 1.99 -5.10
N LEU A 149 20.14 3.18 -5.14
CA LEU A 149 21.15 3.60 -4.16
C LEU A 149 20.54 4.14 -2.86
N SER A 150 19.30 4.57 -2.86
CA SER A 150 18.63 5.10 -1.65
C SER A 150 18.30 4.00 -0.64
N GLY A 151 18.13 2.77 -1.09
CA GLY A 151 17.67 1.66 -0.23
C GLY A 151 16.18 1.73 0.13
N ASP A 152 15.43 2.70 -0.39
CA ASP A 152 14.02 2.94 -0.05
C ASP A 152 13.14 1.70 -0.28
N PHE A 153 13.44 0.90 -1.30
CA PHE A 153 12.74 -0.36 -1.57
C PHE A 153 12.85 -1.33 -0.39
N LEU A 154 14.07 -1.57 0.10
CA LEU A 154 14.33 -2.49 1.21
C LEU A 154 13.64 -1.99 2.49
N GLU A 155 13.67 -0.69 2.74
CA GLU A 155 12.98 -0.06 3.87
C GLU A 155 11.44 -0.22 3.78
N ALA A 156 10.86 -0.02 2.59
CA ALA A 156 9.42 -0.05 2.41
C ALA A 156 8.82 -1.47 2.50
N PHE A 157 9.53 -2.46 1.97
CA PHE A 157 9.12 -3.86 2.02
C PHE A 157 9.64 -4.60 3.25
N GLN A 158 10.48 -3.94 4.05
CA GLN A 158 11.09 -4.53 5.25
C GLN A 158 11.81 -5.84 4.97
N GLU A 159 12.42 -5.95 3.78
CA GLU A 159 13.16 -7.13 3.39
C GLU A 159 14.40 -7.30 4.27
N ARG A 160 14.47 -8.40 5.00
CA ARG A 160 15.60 -8.81 5.82
C ARG A 160 16.14 -10.15 5.32
N GLU A 161 17.45 -10.28 5.30
CA GLU A 161 18.14 -11.49 4.81
C GLU A 161 17.87 -12.73 5.69
N GLU A 162 17.50 -12.54 6.96
CA GLU A 162 17.37 -13.59 7.97
C GLU A 162 15.92 -14.08 8.20
N GLU A 163 14.92 -13.54 7.50
CA GLU A 163 13.53 -13.88 7.74
C GLU A 163 13.09 -15.11 6.94
N ASP A 164 12.42 -16.05 7.63
CA ASP A 164 11.71 -17.13 6.98
C ASP A 164 10.64 -16.57 6.04
N ALA A 165 10.79 -16.81 4.74
CA ALA A 165 9.83 -16.38 3.73
C ALA A 165 8.40 -16.90 3.99
N ASN A 166 8.24 -17.93 4.81
CA ASN A 166 6.94 -18.49 5.18
C ASN A 166 6.19 -17.72 6.27
N TYR A 167 6.75 -16.64 6.82
CA TYR A 167 6.07 -15.86 7.87
C TYR A 167 4.66 -15.40 7.47
N VAL A 168 4.42 -15.15 6.17
CA VAL A 168 3.10 -14.80 5.62
C VAL A 168 2.06 -15.91 5.78
N ASN A 169 2.48 -17.14 6.05
CA ASN A 169 1.61 -18.29 6.35
C ASN A 169 1.41 -18.51 7.86
N SER A 170 2.08 -17.72 8.70
CA SER A 170 1.95 -17.85 10.16
C SER A 170 0.59 -17.39 10.65
N LEU A 171 0.17 -17.90 11.80
CA LEU A 171 -1.05 -17.45 12.48
C LEU A 171 -0.95 -15.99 12.91
N ASP A 172 0.25 -15.52 13.27
CA ASP A 172 0.48 -14.11 13.63
C ASP A 172 0.17 -13.19 12.46
N TRP A 173 0.68 -13.49 11.26
CA TRP A 173 0.38 -12.72 10.05
C TRP A 173 -1.09 -12.79 9.63
N ARG A 174 -1.67 -14.00 9.59
CA ARG A 174 -3.04 -14.19 9.11
C ARG A 174 -4.10 -13.55 9.99
N LYS A 175 -3.88 -13.54 11.31
CA LYS A 175 -4.78 -12.92 12.28
C LYS A 175 -4.58 -11.41 12.43
N ALA A 176 -3.41 -10.91 12.08
CA ALA A 176 -3.13 -9.49 12.14
C ALA A 176 -3.97 -8.69 11.14
N GLU A 177 -4.32 -7.48 11.48
CA GLU A 177 -4.86 -6.52 10.52
C GLU A 177 -3.71 -5.73 9.89
N ILE A 178 -3.32 -6.10 8.67
CA ILE A 178 -2.32 -5.39 7.86
C ILE A 178 -3.01 -4.95 6.56
N PRO A 179 -3.80 -3.87 6.58
CA PRO A 179 -4.73 -3.55 5.49
C PRO A 179 -4.08 -3.36 4.11
N SER A 180 -2.78 -3.09 4.09
CA SER A 180 -2.00 -2.94 2.85
C SER A 180 -1.42 -4.23 2.29
N ALA A 181 -1.45 -5.35 3.04
CA ALA A 181 -0.68 -6.53 2.64
C ALA A 181 -1.37 -7.88 2.83
N ASN A 182 -2.24 -8.05 3.83
CA ASN A 182 -2.77 -9.37 4.18
C ASN A 182 -4.29 -9.51 4.08
N GLY A 183 -4.91 -8.81 3.16
CA GLY A 183 -6.31 -9.08 2.83
C GLY A 183 -6.49 -10.49 2.28
N HIS A 184 -7.44 -11.26 2.84
CA HIS A 184 -7.75 -12.63 2.47
C HIS A 184 -9.15 -12.72 1.85
N GLY A 185 -9.28 -13.33 0.70
CA GLY A 185 -10.60 -13.44 0.07
C GLY A 185 -10.55 -14.14 -1.27
N THR A 186 -11.67 -14.11 -1.98
CA THR A 186 -11.77 -14.71 -3.31
C THR A 186 -11.61 -13.66 -4.41
N ALA A 187 -11.06 -14.06 -5.55
CA ALA A 187 -11.00 -13.19 -6.74
C ALA A 187 -12.40 -12.70 -7.16
N LYS A 188 -13.43 -13.55 -6.98
CA LYS A 188 -14.83 -13.18 -7.25
C LYS A 188 -15.30 -12.04 -6.36
N SER A 189 -14.92 -12.04 -5.09
CA SER A 189 -15.28 -10.99 -4.12
C SER A 189 -14.61 -9.67 -4.44
N LEU A 190 -13.32 -9.68 -4.80
CA LEU A 190 -12.63 -8.48 -5.27
C LEU A 190 -13.23 -7.94 -6.56
N ALA A 191 -13.50 -8.80 -7.53
CA ALA A 191 -14.16 -8.39 -8.78
C ALA A 191 -15.53 -7.77 -8.52
N ARG A 192 -16.29 -8.29 -7.53
CA ARG A 192 -17.58 -7.73 -7.13
C ARG A 192 -17.41 -6.33 -6.52
N LEU A 193 -16.45 -6.14 -5.61
CA LEU A 193 -16.17 -4.85 -5.00
C LEU A 193 -15.81 -3.79 -6.05
N TYR A 194 -14.84 -4.10 -6.91
CA TYR A 194 -14.45 -3.18 -7.99
C TYR A 194 -15.57 -2.98 -9.02
N GLY A 195 -16.40 -4.01 -9.26
CA GLY A 195 -17.59 -3.89 -10.09
C GLY A 195 -18.60 -2.89 -9.52
N ILE A 196 -18.81 -2.86 -8.20
CA ILE A 196 -19.68 -1.88 -7.55
C ILE A 196 -19.07 -0.48 -7.66
N LEU A 197 -17.78 -0.32 -7.35
CA LEU A 197 -17.10 0.97 -7.47
C LEU A 197 -17.17 1.54 -8.90
N SER A 198 -16.99 0.71 -9.92
CA SER A 198 -17.04 1.14 -11.33
C SER A 198 -18.46 1.41 -11.86
N ASN A 199 -19.50 1.00 -11.15
CA ASN A 199 -20.90 1.18 -11.52
C ASN A 199 -21.65 2.11 -10.55
N GLY A 200 -21.06 3.23 -10.18
CA GLY A 200 -21.71 4.27 -9.39
C GLY A 200 -21.58 4.10 -7.87
N CYS A 201 -20.66 3.24 -7.41
CA CYS A 201 -20.33 3.03 -5.99
C CYS A 201 -21.48 2.51 -5.12
N ALA A 202 -22.55 2.02 -5.73
CA ALA A 202 -23.72 1.53 -5.03
C ALA A 202 -24.21 0.21 -5.63
N ARG A 203 -24.84 -0.59 -4.80
CA ARG A 203 -25.56 -1.79 -5.20
C ARG A 203 -26.80 -1.96 -4.32
N ASP A 204 -27.94 -2.15 -4.96
CA ASP A 204 -29.23 -2.17 -4.32
C ASP A 204 -29.43 -0.85 -3.51
N GLU A 205 -29.68 -0.91 -2.23
CA GLU A 205 -29.81 0.28 -1.36
C GLU A 205 -28.51 0.65 -0.63
N ILE A 206 -27.40 -0.08 -0.90
CA ILE A 206 -26.12 0.07 -0.18
C ILE A 206 -25.16 0.89 -1.04
N SER A 207 -24.65 1.99 -0.49
CA SER A 207 -23.63 2.83 -1.12
C SER A 207 -22.32 2.78 -0.34
N ILE A 208 -21.22 2.43 -1.02
CA ILE A 208 -19.88 2.44 -0.42
C ILE A 208 -19.38 3.87 -0.23
N MET A 209 -19.59 4.72 -1.23
CA MET A 209 -19.25 6.14 -1.22
C MET A 209 -20.03 6.88 -2.31
N SER A 210 -20.04 8.20 -2.28
CA SER A 210 -20.61 8.96 -3.38
C SER A 210 -19.77 8.83 -4.65
N GLU A 211 -20.41 8.85 -5.81
CA GLU A 211 -19.70 8.87 -7.10
C GLU A 211 -18.75 10.07 -7.20
N ALA A 212 -19.14 11.23 -6.69
CA ALA A 212 -18.28 12.42 -6.65
C ALA A 212 -17.01 12.18 -5.81
N SER A 213 -17.11 11.47 -4.68
CA SER A 213 -15.95 11.09 -3.86
C SER A 213 -15.02 10.14 -4.61
N LEU A 214 -15.56 9.14 -5.31
CA LEU A 214 -14.75 8.26 -6.14
C LEU A 214 -14.05 9.03 -7.25
N GLN A 215 -14.78 9.87 -8.00
CA GLN A 215 -14.21 10.66 -9.10
C GLN A 215 -13.08 11.56 -8.59
N TYR A 216 -13.22 12.16 -7.41
CA TYR A 216 -12.14 12.93 -6.79
C TYR A 216 -10.96 12.03 -6.40
N ALA A 217 -11.21 10.88 -5.79
CA ALA A 217 -10.17 9.96 -5.35
C ALA A 217 -9.34 9.38 -6.51
N ILE A 218 -9.96 9.14 -7.68
CA ILE A 218 -9.28 8.59 -8.86
C ILE A 218 -8.69 9.66 -9.79
N THR A 219 -8.63 10.93 -9.38
CA THR A 219 -7.80 11.92 -10.05
C THR A 219 -6.34 11.84 -9.57
N PRO A 220 -5.35 12.24 -10.39
CA PRO A 220 -3.96 12.23 -9.96
C PRO A 220 -3.71 13.24 -8.81
N HIS A 221 -3.35 12.73 -7.64
CA HIS A 221 -2.92 13.51 -6.47
C HIS A 221 -1.40 13.49 -6.28
N SER A 222 -0.72 12.47 -6.81
CA SER A 222 0.71 12.46 -7.00
C SER A 222 1.07 11.87 -8.36
N SER A 223 2.19 12.33 -8.95
CA SER A 223 2.68 11.85 -10.24
C SER A 223 4.17 12.10 -10.36
N GLY A 224 4.91 11.13 -10.83
CA GLY A 224 6.35 11.25 -11.07
C GLY A 224 7.12 9.99 -10.73
N PRO A 225 8.44 10.08 -10.67
CA PRO A 225 9.28 8.94 -10.30
C PRO A 225 9.05 8.57 -8.82
N ASP A 226 8.75 7.31 -8.57
CA ASP A 226 8.58 6.77 -7.22
C ASP A 226 9.92 6.29 -6.68
N SER A 227 10.28 6.75 -5.47
CA SER A 227 11.59 6.46 -4.90
C SER A 227 11.73 5.01 -4.40
N VAL A 228 10.64 4.40 -4.01
CA VAL A 228 10.59 3.00 -3.55
C VAL A 228 10.56 2.06 -4.76
N LEU A 229 9.76 2.38 -5.78
CA LEU A 229 9.58 1.55 -6.96
C LEU A 229 10.59 1.89 -8.07
N PHE A 230 11.87 2.00 -7.69
CA PHE A 230 13.02 2.17 -8.59
C PHE A 230 12.90 3.32 -9.60
N GLY A 231 12.26 4.42 -9.19
CA GLY A 231 12.10 5.60 -10.04
C GLY A 231 11.08 5.41 -11.17
N ALA A 232 10.23 4.41 -11.08
CA ALA A 232 9.14 4.22 -12.02
C ALA A 232 8.19 5.43 -12.00
N PRO A 233 7.76 5.92 -13.16
CA PRO A 233 6.81 7.04 -13.24
C PRO A 233 5.40 6.53 -12.90
N ILE A 234 4.97 6.75 -11.65
CA ILE A 234 3.67 6.28 -11.16
C ILE A 234 2.76 7.47 -10.87
N LYS A 235 1.47 7.26 -11.05
CA LYS A 235 0.41 8.19 -10.64
C LYS A 235 -0.44 7.52 -9.57
N PHE A 236 -0.63 8.21 -8.46
CA PHE A 236 -1.56 7.79 -7.42
C PHE A 236 -2.71 8.78 -7.29
N GLY A 237 -3.90 8.22 -7.12
CA GLY A 237 -5.06 8.90 -6.57
C GLY A 237 -5.06 8.84 -5.04
N LEU A 238 -6.21 9.00 -4.42
CA LEU A 238 -6.36 8.81 -2.97
C LEU A 238 -6.71 7.34 -2.69
N GLY A 239 -5.70 6.54 -2.38
CA GLY A 239 -5.83 5.09 -2.13
C GLY A 239 -5.85 4.21 -3.38
N TYR A 240 -5.59 4.76 -4.56
CA TYR A 240 -5.59 4.02 -5.82
C TYR A 240 -4.32 4.28 -6.62
N GLU A 241 -3.78 3.24 -7.24
CA GLU A 241 -2.89 3.39 -8.38
C GLU A 241 -3.74 3.70 -9.62
N LEU A 242 -3.31 4.70 -10.40
CA LEU A 242 -4.01 5.12 -11.61
C LEU A 242 -3.29 4.58 -12.84
N ALA A 243 -4.03 4.46 -13.94
CA ALA A 243 -3.46 3.98 -15.20
C ALA A 243 -2.19 4.73 -15.59
N GLN A 244 -1.14 3.97 -15.79
CA GLN A 244 0.14 4.40 -16.31
C GLN A 244 0.18 4.13 -17.81
N GLY A 245 0.79 5.00 -18.61
CA GLY A 245 0.92 4.80 -20.05
C GLY A 245 1.68 3.52 -20.46
N ILE A 246 2.28 2.82 -19.49
CA ILE A 246 2.82 1.47 -19.62
C ILE A 246 2.17 0.70 -18.47
N SER A 247 1.07 0.04 -18.73
CA SER A 247 0.42 -0.83 -17.74
C SER A 247 1.31 -2.03 -17.46
N THR A 248 1.51 -2.33 -16.18
CA THR A 248 2.02 -3.64 -15.72
C THR A 248 1.06 -4.78 -16.10
N VAL A 249 -0.15 -4.46 -16.52
CA VAL A 249 -1.25 -5.38 -16.86
C VAL A 249 -1.44 -5.53 -18.39
N GLY A 250 -0.39 -5.34 -19.19
CA GLY A 250 -0.43 -5.57 -20.63
C GLY A 250 -0.81 -4.35 -21.49
N ASN A 251 -0.79 -4.50 -22.81
CA ASN A 251 -1.14 -3.46 -23.78
C ASN A 251 -2.64 -3.17 -23.78
N ILE A 252 -3.08 -2.29 -22.89
CA ILE A 252 -4.47 -1.83 -22.83
C ILE A 252 -4.62 -0.62 -23.76
N SER A 253 -5.75 -0.56 -24.46
CA SER A 253 -6.06 0.55 -25.36
C SER A 253 -5.87 1.92 -24.68
N PRO A 254 -5.23 2.89 -25.34
CA PRO A 254 -5.01 4.23 -24.79
C PRO A 254 -6.28 4.93 -24.31
N THR A 255 -7.43 4.60 -24.90
CA THR A 255 -8.74 5.16 -24.52
C THR A 255 -9.29 4.60 -23.20
N LEU A 256 -8.93 3.36 -22.83
CA LEU A 256 -9.29 2.76 -21.53
C LEU A 256 -8.30 3.18 -20.44
N ASN A 257 -7.08 3.48 -20.82
CA ASN A 257 -5.98 3.77 -19.91
C ASN A 257 -6.25 4.93 -18.93
N ASN A 258 -6.99 5.97 -19.36
CA ASN A 258 -7.27 7.15 -18.55
C ASN A 258 -8.42 6.97 -17.52
N LYS A 259 -9.10 5.82 -17.55
CA LYS A 259 -10.24 5.53 -16.65
C LYS A 259 -9.97 4.38 -15.69
N MET A 260 -8.83 3.73 -15.81
CA MET A 260 -8.50 2.59 -14.95
C MET A 260 -7.96 3.08 -13.61
N PHE A 261 -8.46 2.49 -12.57
CA PHE A 261 -7.96 2.65 -11.21
C PHE A 261 -7.98 1.29 -10.50
N GLY A 262 -7.12 1.13 -9.54
CA GLY A 262 -7.00 -0.10 -8.78
C GLY A 262 -5.72 -0.11 -7.96
N HIS A 263 -5.19 -1.29 -7.75
CA HIS A 263 -3.87 -1.50 -7.17
C HIS A 263 -3.30 -2.82 -7.66
N ALA A 264 -2.01 -2.86 -7.96
CA ALA A 264 -1.30 -4.12 -8.19
C ALA A 264 -1.14 -4.86 -6.85
N GLY A 265 -1.37 -6.16 -6.84
CA GLY A 265 -1.19 -7.03 -5.68
C GLY A 265 0.10 -7.81 -5.75
#